data_a5939c301dd718ec579d38173b309554
#
_entry.id   a5939c301dd718ec579d38173b309554
#
_cell.length_a   1.000
_cell.length_b   1.000
_cell.length_c   1.000
_cell.angle_alpha   90.00
_cell.angle_beta   90.00
_cell.angle_gamma   90.00
#
_symmetry.space_group_name_H-M   'P 1'
#
loop_
_entity.id
_entity.type
_entity.pdbx_description
1 polymer ?
#
loop_
_entity_poly.entity_id
_entity_poly.type
_entity_poly.pdbx_seq_one_letter_code
_entity_poly.pdbx_strand_id
1 'polypeptide(L)'
;VASKRQRDDFSESELTVHPQQDHAAGPTAVAVSMKRALERMGPARTARTLAKLNQAEGFDCMSCAWPDPDPGHRHAAEFCENGAKAVAEEATTDRATPEFFAEHSIADLDSHSEYWLGQQGRITHPMIKRSGATHYVPIDWDDAFRLIAAELTGLGSQDEATFYTSGRASNEAAFVYQLFVRAFGTNNLPDCSNMCHESTSIALQESIGIGKASVTLDDVHAAKLIVIAGQNPGTNHPRMLSALEVAKQNGAKIISINPLREAGLVRFKNPQKPKGVIGHGTALSDLHLPIRLNGDLALFQALGSLLVEWDALDHGFISDYTTGFEEWKQHVKGLNWDEVGQSTGLTRDQIVEAARMLQASDRTVFCWAMGLTQHRNGVATIKEVVNLALAQGNIGKPGAGLLPVRGHSNVQGDRTMGIWERPAASFLDALQKEFGFDPPRENGHDVVDSIRAMRDGRVSIFVGLGGNFVQATPDTDVTMKALRGTRLTVQISTKLNRSHLVCGDTALILPTKGRTEKDIQASGAQYISVEDSVCSVHASRGPLEPASPHLRSEVSILTSIAEATLGERHGINWRSMRDDY
;
A
#
# COMPACT_ATOMS: atom_id res chain seq x y z
N VAL A 1 35.51 7.29 -8.59
CA VAL A 1 35.88 5.87 -8.38
C VAL A 1 34.58 5.08 -8.48
N ALA A 2 34.28 4.54 -9.68
CA ALA A 2 33.14 3.65 -9.87
C ALA A 2 33.31 2.46 -8.92
N SER A 3 32.34 2.25 -8.04
CA SER A 3 32.36 1.14 -7.12
C SER A 3 32.29 -0.16 -7.93
N LYS A 4 33.20 -1.09 -7.65
CA LYS A 4 33.30 -2.44 -8.21
C LYS A 4 32.10 -3.35 -7.87
N ARG A 5 30.87 -2.82 -7.79
CA ARG A 5 29.67 -3.54 -7.41
C ARG A 5 28.56 -3.45 -8.47
N GLN A 6 28.94 -3.55 -9.75
CA GLN A 6 27.97 -4.01 -10.72
C GLN A 6 27.65 -5.47 -10.35
N ARG A 7 26.53 -5.67 -9.67
CA ARG A 7 26.05 -7.03 -9.40
C ARG A 7 25.54 -7.58 -10.70
N ASP A 8 25.92 -8.81 -11.01
CA ASP A 8 25.34 -9.56 -12.12
C ASP A 8 23.81 -9.53 -12.00
N ASP A 9 23.14 -9.44 -13.13
CA ASP A 9 21.69 -9.45 -13.16
C ASP A 9 21.17 -10.81 -12.70
N PHE A 10 19.97 -10.83 -12.15
CA PHE A 10 19.32 -12.04 -11.65
C PHE A 10 18.70 -12.83 -12.81
N SER A 11 19.00 -14.13 -12.88
CA SER A 11 18.38 -15.05 -13.83
C SER A 11 17.40 -15.99 -13.11
N GLU A 12 16.16 -16.08 -13.59
CA GLU A 12 15.17 -17.03 -13.07
C GLU A 12 15.60 -18.49 -13.20
N SER A 13 16.48 -18.80 -14.15
CA SER A 13 17.07 -20.14 -14.32
C SER A 13 17.96 -20.58 -13.16
N GLU A 14 18.40 -19.64 -12.31
CA GLU A 14 19.22 -19.90 -11.11
C GLU A 14 18.37 -20.16 -9.86
N LEU A 15 17.04 -20.05 -9.97
CA LEU A 15 16.13 -20.36 -8.85
C LEU A 15 16.17 -21.86 -8.53
N THR A 16 16.30 -22.14 -7.24
CA THR A 16 16.22 -23.51 -6.72
C THR A 16 14.98 -23.67 -5.84
N VAL A 17 14.27 -24.80 -6.03
CA VAL A 17 13.13 -25.14 -5.19
C VAL A 17 13.62 -25.78 -3.90
N HIS A 18 13.23 -25.21 -2.78
CA HIS A 18 13.51 -25.72 -1.43
C HIS A 18 12.23 -26.25 -0.77
N PRO A 19 12.35 -27.14 0.24
CA PRO A 19 11.22 -27.52 1.05
C PRO A 19 10.54 -26.29 1.67
N GLN A 20 9.22 -26.36 1.86
CA GLN A 20 8.45 -25.28 2.48
C GLN A 20 9.01 -24.97 3.88
N GLN A 21 9.18 -23.70 4.19
CA GLN A 21 9.58 -23.25 5.52
C GLN A 21 8.45 -23.51 6.52
N ASP A 22 8.82 -23.90 7.74
CA ASP A 22 7.89 -24.17 8.85
C ASP A 22 7.80 -23.01 9.87
N HIS A 23 8.56 -21.94 9.65
CA HIS A 23 8.58 -20.76 10.51
C HIS A 23 8.99 -19.51 9.73
N ALA A 24 8.61 -18.35 10.26
CA ALA A 24 9.07 -17.05 9.79
C ALA A 24 10.02 -16.38 10.79
N ALA A 25 10.83 -15.45 10.29
CA ALA A 25 11.81 -14.65 11.03
C ALA A 25 12.97 -15.44 11.62
N GLY A 26 13.33 -15.22 12.89
CA GLY A 26 14.46 -15.85 13.55
C GLY A 26 15.81 -15.22 13.21
N PRO A 27 16.94 -15.88 13.58
CA PRO A 27 18.29 -15.35 13.36
C PRO A 27 18.63 -15.08 11.89
N THR A 28 18.10 -15.87 10.97
CA THR A 28 18.31 -15.69 9.53
C THR A 28 17.78 -14.35 9.03
N ALA A 29 16.59 -13.95 9.46
CA ALA A 29 16.00 -12.65 9.10
C ALA A 29 16.85 -11.49 9.62
N VAL A 30 17.40 -11.59 10.83
CA VAL A 30 18.34 -10.59 11.38
C VAL A 30 19.60 -10.51 10.54
N ALA A 31 20.20 -11.66 10.22
CA ALA A 31 21.43 -11.71 9.42
C ALA A 31 21.23 -11.10 8.03
N VAL A 32 20.12 -11.42 7.36
CA VAL A 32 19.78 -10.87 6.03
C VAL A 32 19.53 -9.37 6.13
N SER A 33 18.77 -8.90 7.12
CA SER A 33 18.51 -7.47 7.35
C SER A 33 19.80 -6.68 7.54
N MET A 34 20.67 -7.15 8.44
CA MET A 34 21.94 -6.49 8.74
C MET A 34 22.90 -6.52 7.55
N LYS A 35 22.99 -7.66 6.86
CA LYS A 35 23.81 -7.77 5.64
C LYS A 35 23.39 -6.73 4.60
N ARG A 36 22.09 -6.65 4.27
CA ARG A 36 21.57 -5.68 3.29
C ARG A 36 21.79 -4.24 3.74
N ALA A 37 21.54 -3.94 5.02
CA ALA A 37 21.73 -2.61 5.55
C ALA A 37 23.21 -2.17 5.47
N LEU A 38 24.14 -3.03 5.91
CA LEU A 38 25.58 -2.74 5.88
C LEU A 38 26.13 -2.64 4.46
N GLU A 39 25.69 -3.49 3.55
CA GLU A 39 26.10 -3.46 2.14
C GLU A 39 25.68 -2.17 1.41
N ARG A 40 24.49 -1.64 1.73
CA ARG A 40 23.91 -0.50 1.04
C ARG A 40 24.23 0.84 1.68
N MET A 41 24.31 0.88 3.00
CA MET A 41 24.46 2.11 3.77
C MET A 41 25.82 2.25 4.45
N GLY A 42 26.57 1.17 4.65
CA GLY A 42 27.74 1.14 5.52
C GLY A 42 27.37 1.24 7.01
N PRO A 43 28.34 1.05 7.94
CA PRO A 43 28.04 0.86 9.36
C PRO A 43 27.39 2.07 10.04
N ALA A 44 27.96 3.26 9.88
CA ALA A 44 27.49 4.46 10.58
C ALA A 44 26.10 4.91 10.13
N ARG A 45 25.84 4.86 8.81
CA ARG A 45 24.53 5.21 8.23
C ARG A 45 23.48 4.18 8.61
N THR A 46 23.82 2.86 8.61
CA THR A 46 22.96 1.79 9.09
C THR A 46 22.49 2.02 10.53
N ALA A 47 23.43 2.24 11.45
CA ALA A 47 23.11 2.46 12.87
C ALA A 47 22.19 3.69 13.05
N ARG A 48 22.55 4.83 12.41
CA ARG A 48 21.77 6.06 12.50
C ARG A 48 20.35 5.90 11.94
N THR A 49 20.20 5.18 10.83
CA THR A 49 18.92 5.06 10.13
C THR A 49 18.00 4.06 10.83
N LEU A 50 18.50 2.85 11.14
CA LEU A 50 17.68 1.82 11.77
C LEU A 50 17.25 2.19 13.19
N ALA A 51 18.04 2.98 13.94
CA ALA A 51 17.68 3.48 15.26
C ALA A 51 16.51 4.51 15.24
N LYS A 52 16.17 5.05 14.08
CA LYS A 52 15.08 6.03 13.91
C LYS A 52 13.86 5.45 13.17
N LEU A 53 13.98 4.23 12.66
CA LEU A 53 12.91 3.58 11.90
C LEU A 53 11.74 3.21 12.83
N ASN A 54 10.55 3.68 12.51
CA ASN A 54 9.31 3.52 13.28
C ASN A 54 9.43 3.98 14.74
N GLN A 55 10.23 5.01 14.99
CA GLN A 55 10.32 5.65 16.32
C GLN A 55 9.53 6.95 16.32
N ALA A 56 9.03 7.36 17.50
CA ALA A 56 8.23 8.59 17.66
C ALA A 56 8.93 9.85 17.11
N GLU A 57 10.25 9.96 17.35
CA GLU A 57 11.10 11.05 16.83
C GLU A 57 11.92 10.60 15.61
N GLY A 58 11.34 9.78 14.77
CA GLY A 58 11.99 9.19 13.60
C GLY A 58 11.13 9.28 12.36
N PHE A 59 11.26 8.27 11.53
CA PHE A 59 10.51 8.17 10.27
C PHE A 59 9.80 6.83 10.16
N ASP A 60 8.65 6.87 9.51
CA ASP A 60 7.83 5.71 9.22
C ASP A 60 8.41 4.84 8.11
N CYS A 61 8.26 3.53 8.26
CA CYS A 61 8.64 2.56 7.25
C CYS A 61 7.84 2.75 5.94
N MET A 62 8.55 2.85 4.81
CA MET A 62 7.91 2.96 3.49
C MET A 62 7.42 1.62 2.92
N SER A 63 7.45 0.52 3.69
CA SER A 63 7.07 -0.81 3.20
C SER A 63 5.56 -1.04 3.30
N CYS A 64 5.06 -1.48 4.45
CA CYS A 64 3.64 -1.82 4.65
C CYS A 64 2.94 -0.89 5.64
N ALA A 65 1.60 -0.96 5.68
CA ALA A 65 0.76 -0.16 6.56
C ALA A 65 0.45 -0.84 7.91
N TRP A 66 1.30 -1.75 8.40
CA TRP A 66 1.10 -2.32 9.73
C TRP A 66 1.35 -1.26 10.80
N PRO A 67 0.42 -1.08 11.78
CA PRO A 67 0.51 -0.01 12.77
C PRO A 67 1.76 -0.10 13.65
N ASP A 68 2.21 1.05 14.10
CA ASP A 68 3.21 1.18 15.15
C ASP A 68 2.55 1.15 16.52
N PRO A 69 3.17 0.54 17.55
CA PRO A 69 2.73 0.72 18.91
C PRO A 69 2.79 2.19 19.34
N ASP A 70 2.03 2.55 20.37
CA ASP A 70 2.11 3.87 20.98
C ASP A 70 3.55 4.22 21.38
N PRO A 71 3.95 5.50 21.39
CA PRO A 71 5.35 5.91 21.60
C PRO A 71 6.02 5.28 22.82
N GLY A 72 5.29 5.10 23.93
CA GLY A 72 5.81 4.48 25.14
C GLY A 72 5.97 2.95 25.11
N HIS A 73 5.45 2.30 24.07
CA HIS A 73 5.45 0.84 23.92
C HIS A 73 6.31 0.33 22.77
N ARG A 74 7.02 1.23 22.06
CA ARG A 74 7.89 0.86 20.92
C ARG A 74 9.19 0.22 21.39
N HIS A 75 9.59 -0.84 20.69
CA HIS A 75 10.91 -1.46 20.89
C HIS A 75 12.00 -0.64 20.19
N ALA A 76 13.24 -0.74 20.67
CA ALA A 76 14.39 -0.09 20.04
C ALA A 76 14.63 -0.53 18.58
N ALA A 77 14.23 -1.75 18.23
CA ALA A 77 14.24 -2.30 16.88
C ALA A 77 12.80 -2.55 16.40
N GLU A 78 12.00 -1.49 16.22
CA GLU A 78 10.60 -1.56 15.81
C GLU A 78 10.46 -1.73 14.28
N PHE A 79 11.17 -2.72 13.72
CA PHE A 79 11.16 -2.99 12.29
C PHE A 79 11.30 -4.50 12.00
N CYS A 80 10.91 -4.87 10.79
CA CYS A 80 11.07 -6.23 10.28
C CYS A 80 12.13 -6.29 9.18
N GLU A 81 12.40 -7.49 8.66
CA GLU A 81 13.33 -7.71 7.55
C GLU A 81 12.96 -6.88 6.31
N ASN A 82 11.67 -6.85 5.92
CA ASN A 82 11.22 -6.08 4.77
C ASN A 82 11.43 -4.58 4.97
N GLY A 83 11.13 -4.05 6.16
CA GLY A 83 11.37 -2.66 6.50
C GLY A 83 12.85 -2.30 6.45
N ALA A 84 13.72 -3.13 7.04
CA ALA A 84 15.16 -2.93 7.00
C ALA A 84 15.71 -2.94 5.56
N LYS A 85 15.23 -3.85 4.70
CA LYS A 85 15.59 -3.91 3.27
C LYS A 85 15.11 -2.66 2.51
N ALA A 86 13.86 -2.26 2.68
CA ALA A 86 13.29 -1.09 2.02
C ALA A 86 14.06 0.20 2.40
N VAL A 87 14.36 0.36 3.67
CA VAL A 87 15.16 1.47 4.19
C VAL A 87 16.59 1.42 3.64
N ALA A 88 17.22 0.25 3.60
CA ALA A 88 18.57 0.09 3.06
C ALA A 88 18.65 0.48 1.58
N GLU A 89 17.61 0.21 0.81
CA GLU A 89 17.52 0.59 -0.60
C GLU A 89 17.23 2.08 -0.80
N GLU A 90 16.42 2.71 0.05
CA GLU A 90 16.17 4.14 -0.05
C GLU A 90 17.35 4.97 0.48
N ALA A 91 17.91 4.58 1.61
CA ALA A 91 19.04 5.24 2.24
C ALA A 91 20.42 4.82 1.68
N THR A 92 20.44 4.14 0.54
CA THR A 92 21.68 3.65 -0.10
C THR A 92 22.66 4.79 -0.43
N THR A 93 23.95 4.45 -0.49
CA THR A 93 25.00 5.34 -0.99
C THR A 93 25.17 5.30 -2.50
N ASP A 94 24.54 4.35 -3.18
CA ASP A 94 24.58 4.22 -4.63
C ASP A 94 23.72 5.32 -5.29
N ARG A 95 24.16 5.79 -6.48
CA ARG A 95 23.55 6.92 -7.20
C ARG A 95 23.40 6.62 -8.69
N ALA A 96 22.19 6.81 -9.22
CA ALA A 96 21.92 6.90 -10.65
C ALA A 96 22.07 8.37 -11.06
N THR A 97 23.28 8.72 -11.55
CA THR A 97 23.66 10.09 -11.92
C THR A 97 23.39 10.35 -13.41
N PRO A 98 23.53 11.61 -13.90
CA PRO A 98 23.46 11.88 -15.34
C PRO A 98 24.42 11.05 -16.20
N GLU A 99 25.63 10.77 -15.68
CA GLU A 99 26.62 9.93 -16.36
C GLU A 99 26.10 8.48 -16.52
N PHE A 100 25.44 7.93 -15.48
CA PHE A 100 24.80 6.61 -15.59
C PHE A 100 23.77 6.59 -16.72
N PHE A 101 22.93 7.61 -16.85
CA PHE A 101 21.95 7.70 -17.93
C PHE A 101 22.56 7.97 -19.31
N ALA A 102 23.74 8.57 -19.38
CA ALA A 102 24.48 8.76 -20.61
C ALA A 102 25.16 7.45 -21.08
N GLU A 103 25.56 6.59 -20.15
CA GLU A 103 26.18 5.28 -20.44
C GLU A 103 25.15 4.22 -20.85
N HIS A 104 23.89 4.33 -20.36
CA HIS A 104 22.84 3.32 -20.56
C HIS A 104 21.69 3.88 -21.38
N SER A 105 21.48 3.31 -22.58
CA SER A 105 20.29 3.61 -23.36
C SER A 105 19.03 3.02 -22.69
N ILE A 106 17.84 3.54 -23.03
CA ILE A 106 16.57 2.98 -22.53
C ILE A 106 16.42 1.51 -22.93
N ALA A 107 16.87 1.13 -24.13
CA ALA A 107 16.82 -0.26 -24.58
C ALA A 107 17.78 -1.17 -23.78
N ASP A 108 18.96 -0.65 -23.43
CA ASP A 108 19.90 -1.36 -22.56
C ASP A 108 19.29 -1.55 -21.15
N LEU A 109 18.79 -0.48 -20.54
CA LEU A 109 18.10 -0.56 -19.23
C LEU A 109 16.90 -1.50 -19.26
N ASP A 110 16.12 -1.52 -20.35
CA ASP A 110 14.94 -2.38 -20.51
C ASP A 110 15.30 -3.88 -20.61
N SER A 111 16.54 -4.21 -20.94
CA SER A 111 17.05 -5.59 -20.96
C SER A 111 17.33 -6.17 -19.57
N HIS A 112 17.44 -5.32 -18.55
CA HIS A 112 17.74 -5.72 -17.17
C HIS A 112 16.50 -6.06 -16.37
N SER A 113 16.66 -6.86 -15.30
CA SER A 113 15.59 -7.20 -14.37
C SER A 113 15.14 -5.99 -13.51
N GLU A 114 13.92 -6.06 -12.99
CA GLU A 114 13.42 -5.07 -12.01
C GLU A 114 14.34 -4.97 -10.77
N TYR A 115 14.89 -6.10 -10.34
CA TYR A 115 15.83 -6.13 -9.24
C TYR A 115 17.08 -5.32 -9.56
N TRP A 116 17.69 -5.53 -10.72
CA TRP A 116 18.88 -4.80 -11.14
C TRP A 116 18.61 -3.29 -11.21
N LEU A 117 17.51 -2.87 -11.85
CA LEU A 117 17.12 -1.47 -11.96
C LEU A 117 17.01 -0.81 -10.58
N GLY A 118 16.31 -1.45 -9.64
CA GLY A 118 16.14 -0.95 -8.27
C GLY A 118 17.45 -0.86 -7.49
N GLN A 119 18.49 -1.60 -7.88
CA GLN A 119 19.79 -1.62 -7.21
C GLN A 119 20.77 -0.54 -7.71
N GLN A 120 20.43 0.23 -8.76
CA GLN A 120 21.29 1.30 -9.29
C GLN A 120 21.36 2.52 -8.37
N GLY A 121 20.53 2.53 -7.32
CA GLY A 121 20.56 3.56 -6.29
C GLY A 121 19.58 4.71 -6.53
N ARG A 122 19.84 5.84 -5.86
CA ARG A 122 18.97 7.00 -5.89
C ARG A 122 19.19 7.82 -7.16
N ILE A 123 18.11 8.20 -7.83
CA ILE A 123 18.15 9.16 -8.95
C ILE A 123 18.51 10.53 -8.38
N THR A 124 19.43 11.25 -9.03
CA THR A 124 20.04 12.46 -8.46
C THR A 124 19.62 13.75 -9.12
N HIS A 125 19.19 13.73 -10.38
CA HIS A 125 18.86 14.92 -11.17
C HIS A 125 17.54 14.72 -11.91
N PRO A 126 16.80 15.79 -12.21
CA PRO A 126 15.71 15.72 -13.17
C PRO A 126 16.26 15.31 -14.54
N MET A 127 15.58 14.37 -15.19
CA MET A 127 16.03 13.80 -16.45
C MET A 127 14.90 13.88 -17.49
N ILE A 128 15.27 14.12 -18.75
CA ILE A 128 14.35 14.12 -19.89
C ILE A 128 14.81 13.20 -20.99
N LYS A 129 13.89 12.45 -21.57
CA LYS A 129 14.01 11.78 -22.86
C LYS A 129 13.09 12.48 -23.85
N ARG A 130 13.65 13.10 -24.88
CA ARG A 130 12.87 13.75 -25.94
C ARG A 130 12.43 12.76 -27.00
N SER A 131 11.45 13.14 -27.80
CA SER A 131 10.98 12.32 -28.93
C SER A 131 12.16 11.89 -29.82
N GLY A 132 12.22 10.59 -30.17
CA GLY A 132 13.31 10.00 -30.97
C GLY A 132 14.63 9.78 -30.23
N ALA A 133 14.83 10.31 -29.00
CA ALA A 133 16.04 10.07 -28.22
C ALA A 133 16.07 8.66 -27.63
N THR A 134 17.28 8.09 -27.52
CA THR A 134 17.52 6.76 -26.95
C THR A 134 18.02 6.79 -25.50
N HIS A 135 18.39 7.97 -24.98
CA HIS A 135 18.92 8.18 -23.64
C HIS A 135 18.17 9.29 -22.92
N TYR A 136 18.18 9.22 -21.61
CA TYR A 136 17.83 10.35 -20.75
C TYR A 136 19.00 11.33 -20.65
N VAL A 137 18.70 12.62 -20.63
CA VAL A 137 19.66 13.69 -20.40
C VAL A 137 19.16 14.61 -19.28
N PRO A 138 20.04 15.32 -18.54
CA PRO A 138 19.60 16.25 -17.50
C PRO A 138 18.72 17.37 -18.07
N ILE A 139 17.81 17.86 -17.24
CA ILE A 139 16.98 19.04 -17.49
C ILE A 139 16.93 19.88 -16.21
N ASP A 140 16.87 21.20 -16.31
CA ASP A 140 16.65 22.06 -15.15
C ASP A 140 15.19 21.94 -14.66
N TRP A 141 15.01 22.12 -13.34
CA TRP A 141 13.68 22.02 -12.72
C TRP A 141 12.66 22.98 -13.35
N ASP A 142 13.04 24.23 -13.57
CA ASP A 142 12.14 25.24 -14.14
C ASP A 142 11.77 24.93 -15.58
N ASP A 143 12.69 24.34 -16.36
CA ASP A 143 12.42 23.87 -17.72
C ASP A 143 11.49 22.65 -17.70
N ALA A 144 11.68 21.73 -16.76
CA ALA A 144 10.79 20.58 -16.60
C ALA A 144 9.38 21.01 -16.23
N PHE A 145 9.21 21.94 -15.28
CA PHE A 145 7.89 22.45 -14.90
C PHE A 145 7.21 23.23 -16.03
N ARG A 146 7.97 24.07 -16.78
CA ARG A 146 7.45 24.77 -17.96
C ARG A 146 6.97 23.80 -19.04
N LEU A 147 7.72 22.74 -19.28
CA LEU A 147 7.33 21.71 -20.26
C LEU A 147 6.05 21.02 -19.83
N ILE A 148 5.94 20.54 -18.58
CA ILE A 148 4.73 19.91 -18.06
C ILE A 148 3.53 20.85 -18.16
N ALA A 149 3.69 22.11 -17.75
CA ALA A 149 2.65 23.12 -17.80
C ALA A 149 2.19 23.40 -19.24
N ALA A 150 3.11 23.50 -20.20
CA ALA A 150 2.79 23.71 -21.60
C ALA A 150 2.02 22.52 -22.19
N GLU A 151 2.42 21.30 -21.87
CA GLU A 151 1.73 20.09 -22.32
C GLU A 151 0.32 19.98 -21.72
N LEU A 152 0.16 20.24 -20.41
CA LEU A 152 -1.14 20.20 -19.74
C LEU A 152 -2.10 21.32 -20.25
N THR A 153 -1.60 22.54 -20.39
CA THR A 153 -2.40 23.67 -20.87
C THR A 153 -2.74 23.59 -22.37
N GLY A 154 -1.96 22.82 -23.13
CA GLY A 154 -2.19 22.55 -24.55
C GLY A 154 -3.20 21.44 -24.85
N LEU A 155 -3.81 20.80 -23.85
CA LEU A 155 -4.82 19.77 -24.03
C LEU A 155 -6.15 20.37 -24.54
N GLY A 156 -6.87 19.60 -25.33
CA GLY A 156 -8.23 19.93 -25.77
C GLY A 156 -9.26 19.76 -24.64
N SER A 157 -9.02 18.82 -23.74
CA SER A 157 -9.78 18.58 -22.51
C SER A 157 -8.83 18.19 -21.38
N GLN A 158 -9.13 18.59 -20.16
CA GLN A 158 -8.37 18.20 -18.97
C GLN A 158 -8.41 16.68 -18.73
N ASP A 159 -9.45 16.01 -19.22
CA ASP A 159 -9.59 14.54 -19.13
C ASP A 159 -8.64 13.77 -20.06
N GLU A 160 -7.89 14.46 -20.93
CA GLU A 160 -6.79 13.86 -21.71
C GLU A 160 -5.52 13.64 -20.88
N ALA A 161 -5.52 14.00 -19.60
CA ALA A 161 -4.46 13.69 -18.64
C ALA A 161 -4.95 12.73 -17.55
N THR A 162 -4.03 11.89 -17.05
CA THR A 162 -4.27 11.01 -15.88
C THR A 162 -3.14 11.15 -14.88
N PHE A 163 -3.48 11.11 -13.59
CA PHE A 163 -2.62 11.45 -12.46
C PHE A 163 -2.60 10.32 -11.42
N TYR A 164 -1.70 9.36 -11.61
CA TYR A 164 -1.60 8.17 -10.76
C TYR A 164 -0.86 8.47 -9.45
N THR A 165 -1.34 7.89 -8.35
CA THR A 165 -0.69 7.95 -7.04
C THR A 165 -0.39 6.54 -6.52
N SER A 166 0.86 6.35 -6.10
CA SER A 166 1.28 5.17 -5.34
C SER A 166 0.89 5.33 -3.87
N GLY A 167 0.49 4.26 -3.20
CA GLY A 167 0.16 4.25 -1.76
C GLY A 167 1.34 4.46 -0.81
N ARG A 168 2.38 5.15 -1.25
CA ARG A 168 3.56 5.50 -0.44
C ARG A 168 3.84 7.00 -0.37
N ALA A 169 3.09 7.81 -1.11
CA ALA A 169 3.13 9.26 -0.98
C ALA A 169 2.72 9.68 0.45
N SER A 170 3.16 10.85 0.90
CA SER A 170 2.70 11.39 2.17
C SER A 170 1.28 11.93 2.09
N ASN A 171 0.61 12.12 3.24
CA ASN A 171 -0.70 12.75 3.28
C ASN A 171 -0.66 14.17 2.68
N GLU A 172 0.39 14.93 2.97
CA GLU A 172 0.60 16.28 2.45
C GLU A 172 0.75 16.27 0.93
N ALA A 173 1.56 15.36 0.39
CA ALA A 173 1.73 15.21 -1.05
C ALA A 173 0.41 14.75 -1.73
N ALA A 174 -0.28 13.79 -1.14
CA ALA A 174 -1.57 13.30 -1.63
C ALA A 174 -2.63 14.41 -1.67
N PHE A 175 -2.73 15.22 -0.59
CA PHE A 175 -3.66 16.34 -0.53
C PHE A 175 -3.35 17.40 -1.59
N VAL A 176 -2.10 17.83 -1.70
CA VAL A 176 -1.69 18.82 -2.71
C VAL A 176 -1.91 18.29 -4.12
N TYR A 177 -1.64 17.00 -4.36
CA TYR A 177 -1.83 16.40 -5.68
C TYR A 177 -3.30 16.39 -6.11
N GLN A 178 -4.20 15.92 -5.26
CA GLN A 178 -5.62 15.93 -5.57
C GLN A 178 -6.18 17.35 -5.72
N LEU A 179 -5.69 18.32 -4.92
CA LEU A 179 -6.09 19.72 -5.02
C LEU A 179 -5.67 20.30 -6.39
N PHE A 180 -4.42 20.05 -6.80
CA PHE A 180 -3.93 20.46 -8.11
C PHE A 180 -4.76 19.87 -9.24
N VAL A 181 -4.99 18.55 -9.23
CA VAL A 181 -5.69 17.85 -10.32
C VAL A 181 -7.13 18.33 -10.44
N ARG A 182 -7.82 18.60 -9.34
CA ARG A 182 -9.19 19.13 -9.35
C ARG A 182 -9.24 20.61 -9.74
N ALA A 183 -8.29 21.41 -9.29
CA ALA A 183 -8.15 22.79 -9.74
C ALA A 183 -7.75 22.88 -11.22
N PHE A 184 -7.03 21.88 -11.76
CA PHE A 184 -6.76 21.73 -13.19
C PHE A 184 -8.02 21.38 -13.97
N GLY A 185 -8.98 20.64 -13.40
CA GLY A 185 -10.31 20.42 -13.95
C GLY A 185 -10.64 18.96 -14.30
N THR A 186 -10.02 17.97 -13.65
CA THR A 186 -10.37 16.55 -13.84
C THR A 186 -10.39 15.78 -12.52
N ASN A 187 -11.10 14.64 -12.49
CA ASN A 187 -11.05 13.64 -11.44
C ASN A 187 -10.28 12.37 -11.86
N ASN A 188 -9.48 12.42 -12.92
CA ASN A 188 -8.64 11.28 -13.35
C ASN A 188 -7.49 11.05 -12.38
N LEU A 189 -7.83 10.54 -11.20
CA LEU A 189 -6.95 10.25 -10.06
C LEU A 189 -6.94 8.76 -9.73
N PRO A 190 -6.48 7.89 -10.68
CA PRO A 190 -6.27 6.48 -10.37
C PRO A 190 -5.21 6.31 -9.28
N ASP A 191 -5.39 5.33 -8.41
CA ASP A 191 -4.43 5.05 -7.35
C ASP A 191 -4.22 3.56 -7.13
N CYS A 192 -3.25 3.21 -6.30
CA CYS A 192 -2.98 1.81 -6.02
C CYS A 192 -4.11 1.11 -5.26
N SER A 193 -5.04 1.83 -4.60
CA SER A 193 -6.21 1.23 -3.93
C SER A 193 -7.15 0.55 -4.93
N ASN A 194 -7.26 1.06 -6.16
CA ASN A 194 -8.04 0.42 -7.22
C ASN A 194 -7.61 -1.03 -7.46
N MET A 195 -6.32 -1.34 -7.25
CA MET A 195 -5.74 -2.66 -7.47
C MET A 195 -5.55 -3.46 -6.17
N CYS A 196 -5.80 -2.86 -5.01
CA CYS A 196 -5.46 -3.44 -3.72
C CYS A 196 -6.71 -3.76 -2.90
N HIS A 197 -7.37 -2.74 -2.38
CA HIS A 197 -8.46 -2.86 -1.41
C HIS A 197 -9.73 -2.08 -1.83
N GLU A 198 -9.95 -1.86 -3.13
CA GLU A 198 -11.16 -1.19 -3.61
C GLU A 198 -12.42 -1.94 -3.17
N SER A 199 -12.45 -3.27 -3.34
CA SER A 199 -13.57 -4.10 -2.87
C SER A 199 -13.79 -4.03 -1.36
N THR A 200 -12.73 -3.87 -0.56
CA THR A 200 -12.86 -3.61 0.89
C THR A 200 -13.54 -2.26 1.14
N SER A 201 -13.07 -1.21 0.48
CA SER A 201 -13.60 0.14 0.68
C SER A 201 -15.09 0.20 0.32
N ILE A 202 -15.47 -0.40 -0.81
CA ILE A 202 -16.88 -0.50 -1.23
C ILE A 202 -17.71 -1.30 -0.22
N ALA A 203 -17.28 -2.51 0.12
CA ALA A 203 -18.02 -3.38 1.02
C ALA A 203 -18.25 -2.75 2.40
N LEU A 204 -17.19 -2.18 3.00
CA LEU A 204 -17.28 -1.56 4.32
C LEU A 204 -18.08 -0.25 4.29
N GLN A 205 -17.91 0.58 3.25
CA GLN A 205 -18.68 1.82 3.11
C GLN A 205 -20.18 1.53 3.02
N GLU A 206 -20.57 0.50 2.26
CA GLU A 206 -21.97 0.11 2.09
C GLU A 206 -22.56 -0.59 3.33
N SER A 207 -21.72 -1.26 4.14
CA SER A 207 -22.18 -2.05 5.29
C SER A 207 -22.11 -1.30 6.61
N ILE A 208 -21.04 -0.54 6.86
CA ILE A 208 -20.80 0.15 8.14
C ILE A 208 -20.51 1.66 7.99
N GLY A 209 -20.63 2.19 6.78
CA GLY A 209 -20.50 3.63 6.51
C GLY A 209 -19.06 4.15 6.46
N ILE A 210 -18.03 3.31 6.65
CA ILE A 210 -16.62 3.71 6.59
C ILE A 210 -15.76 2.59 5.98
N GLY A 211 -15.03 2.90 4.92
CA GLY A 211 -14.17 1.96 4.20
C GLY A 211 -12.84 1.61 4.90
N LYS A 212 -12.80 1.58 6.22
CA LYS A 212 -11.58 1.46 7.04
C LYS A 212 -11.74 0.43 8.15
N ALA A 213 -10.64 0.13 8.88
CA ALA A 213 -10.68 -0.73 10.06
C ALA A 213 -11.56 -0.15 11.18
N SER A 214 -12.11 -1.05 12.01
CA SER A 214 -12.87 -0.72 13.22
C SER A 214 -12.16 -1.13 14.51
N VAL A 215 -10.85 -1.37 14.45
CA VAL A 215 -10.00 -1.83 15.58
C VAL A 215 -8.72 -1.03 15.66
N THR A 216 -8.13 -1.03 16.85
CA THR A 216 -6.78 -0.56 17.14
C THR A 216 -5.80 -1.74 17.23
N LEU A 217 -4.49 -1.47 17.40
CA LEU A 217 -3.49 -2.51 17.68
C LEU A 217 -3.77 -3.23 19.01
N ASP A 218 -4.25 -2.49 20.02
CA ASP A 218 -4.59 -3.03 21.34
C ASP A 218 -5.79 -3.98 21.27
N ASP A 219 -6.73 -3.74 20.36
CA ASP A 219 -7.84 -4.67 20.12
C ASP A 219 -7.33 -6.01 19.56
N VAL A 220 -6.32 -6.00 18.69
CA VAL A 220 -5.68 -7.23 18.20
C VAL A 220 -5.03 -7.99 19.36
N HIS A 221 -4.35 -7.28 20.28
CA HIS A 221 -3.74 -7.88 21.46
C HIS A 221 -4.75 -8.45 22.45
N ALA A 222 -5.95 -7.85 22.55
CA ALA A 222 -7.01 -8.21 23.48
C ALA A 222 -8.02 -9.24 22.93
N ALA A 223 -7.94 -9.57 21.64
CA ALA A 223 -8.83 -10.53 20.99
C ALA A 223 -8.76 -11.92 21.63
N LYS A 224 -9.90 -12.63 21.65
CA LYS A 224 -9.96 -14.05 22.02
C LYS A 224 -9.85 -14.96 20.80
N LEU A 225 -10.32 -14.48 19.66
CA LEU A 225 -10.20 -15.15 18.38
C LEU A 225 -9.74 -14.15 17.31
N ILE A 226 -8.79 -14.55 16.50
CA ILE A 226 -8.38 -13.81 15.31
C ILE A 226 -8.58 -14.71 14.10
N VAL A 227 -9.40 -14.25 13.15
CA VAL A 227 -9.60 -14.92 11.86
C VAL A 227 -8.74 -14.19 10.83
N ILE A 228 -7.85 -14.90 10.14
CA ILE A 228 -6.95 -14.34 9.14
C ILE A 228 -7.23 -15.01 7.81
N ALA A 229 -7.83 -14.28 6.86
CA ALA A 229 -8.27 -14.79 5.58
C ALA A 229 -7.50 -14.14 4.41
N GLY A 230 -6.99 -14.97 3.49
CA GLY A 230 -6.32 -14.48 2.27
C GLY A 230 -5.11 -13.59 2.54
N GLN A 231 -4.34 -13.85 3.59
CA GLN A 231 -3.20 -13.06 4.01
C GLN A 231 -1.98 -13.92 4.35
N ASN A 232 -0.79 -13.47 3.95
CA ASN A 232 0.50 -14.00 4.38
C ASN A 232 1.26 -12.95 5.20
N PRO A 233 0.99 -12.80 6.50
CA PRO A 233 1.64 -11.77 7.32
C PRO A 233 3.15 -11.97 7.43
N GLY A 234 3.64 -13.21 7.42
CA GLY A 234 5.07 -13.51 7.48
C GLY A 234 5.87 -12.92 6.30
N THR A 235 5.23 -12.77 5.15
CA THR A 235 5.84 -12.18 3.95
C THR A 235 5.50 -10.70 3.81
N ASN A 236 4.22 -10.33 3.96
CA ASN A 236 3.74 -9.00 3.59
C ASN A 236 3.67 -8.01 4.77
N HIS A 237 3.46 -8.50 5.99
CA HIS A 237 3.30 -7.69 7.20
C HIS A 237 4.03 -8.32 8.40
N PRO A 238 5.38 -8.51 8.33
CA PRO A 238 6.07 -9.35 9.34
C PRO A 238 5.94 -8.85 10.77
N ARG A 239 5.74 -7.53 11.00
CA ARG A 239 5.50 -6.98 12.35
C ARG A 239 4.15 -7.42 12.93
N MET A 240 3.17 -7.78 12.10
CA MET A 240 1.92 -8.38 12.56
C MET A 240 2.15 -9.68 13.35
N LEU A 241 3.20 -10.44 13.02
CA LEU A 241 3.53 -11.67 13.76
C LEU A 241 3.83 -11.40 15.23
N SER A 242 4.42 -10.23 15.55
CA SER A 242 4.66 -9.82 16.94
C SER A 242 3.36 -9.54 17.69
N ALA A 243 2.39 -8.88 17.03
CA ALA A 243 1.07 -8.63 17.60
C ALA A 243 0.29 -9.95 17.80
N LEU A 244 0.34 -10.86 16.82
CA LEU A 244 -0.26 -12.20 16.94
C LEU A 244 0.38 -13.01 18.07
N GLU A 245 1.70 -12.89 18.27
CA GLU A 245 2.39 -13.53 19.40
C GLU A 245 1.90 -12.97 20.75
N VAL A 246 1.69 -11.65 20.86
CA VAL A 246 1.12 -11.03 22.07
C VAL A 246 -0.31 -11.54 22.29
N ALA A 247 -1.16 -11.54 21.27
CA ALA A 247 -2.51 -12.09 21.37
C ALA A 247 -2.52 -13.55 21.84
N LYS A 248 -1.60 -14.40 21.31
CA LYS A 248 -1.43 -15.80 21.74
C LYS A 248 -1.02 -15.92 23.22
N GLN A 249 -0.15 -15.04 23.69
CA GLN A 249 0.25 -14.98 25.11
C GLN A 249 -0.92 -14.58 26.02
N ASN A 250 -1.85 -13.76 25.50
CA ASN A 250 -3.09 -13.37 26.16
C ASN A 250 -4.21 -14.42 26.01
N GLY A 251 -3.92 -15.59 25.42
CA GLY A 251 -4.85 -16.71 25.31
C GLY A 251 -5.71 -16.74 24.04
N ALA A 252 -5.44 -15.86 23.06
CA ALA A 252 -6.15 -15.87 21.81
C ALA A 252 -5.94 -17.16 21.01
N LYS A 253 -6.96 -17.57 20.26
CA LYS A 253 -6.86 -18.57 19.20
C LYS A 253 -6.82 -17.89 17.83
N ILE A 254 -6.23 -18.56 16.85
CA ILE A 254 -6.11 -18.04 15.48
C ILE A 254 -6.58 -19.08 14.48
N ILE A 255 -7.53 -18.67 13.61
CA ILE A 255 -7.94 -19.43 12.43
C ILE A 255 -7.25 -18.79 11.22
N SER A 256 -6.50 -19.58 10.44
CA SER A 256 -5.96 -19.16 9.15
C SER A 256 -6.74 -19.79 8.00
N ILE A 257 -7.23 -18.95 7.08
CA ILE A 257 -7.99 -19.34 5.89
C ILE A 257 -7.15 -18.94 4.68
N ASN A 258 -6.49 -19.93 4.06
CA ASN A 258 -5.60 -19.65 2.94
C ASN A 258 -5.37 -20.95 2.13
N PRO A 259 -5.20 -20.88 0.80
CA PRO A 259 -4.88 -22.07 0.00
C PRO A 259 -3.59 -22.76 0.43
N LEU A 260 -2.60 -21.98 0.85
CA LEU A 260 -1.30 -22.47 1.31
C LEU A 260 -1.15 -22.30 2.81
N ARG A 261 -0.42 -23.24 3.42
CA ARG A 261 -0.05 -23.18 4.84
C ARG A 261 1.18 -22.27 5.00
N GLU A 262 0.95 -20.99 5.21
CA GLU A 262 1.99 -19.97 5.25
C GLU A 262 2.91 -20.11 6.48
N ALA A 263 4.23 -20.09 6.26
CA ALA A 263 5.24 -20.31 7.30
C ALA A 263 5.06 -19.37 8.51
N GLY A 264 4.71 -18.09 8.26
CA GLY A 264 4.49 -17.10 9.31
C GLY A 264 3.28 -17.40 10.19
N LEU A 265 2.25 -18.07 9.64
CA LEU A 265 1.08 -18.50 10.40
C LEU A 265 1.28 -19.86 11.07
N VAL A 266 2.22 -20.67 10.59
CA VAL A 266 2.62 -21.91 11.29
C VAL A 266 3.36 -21.58 12.56
N ARG A 267 4.44 -20.78 12.45
CA ARG A 267 5.31 -20.49 13.58
C ARG A 267 6.07 -19.18 13.40
N PHE A 268 6.15 -18.41 14.48
CA PHE A 268 6.95 -17.19 14.54
C PHE A 268 8.16 -17.38 15.47
N LYS A 269 9.36 -17.20 14.94
CA LYS A 269 10.60 -17.11 15.71
C LYS A 269 10.95 -15.66 15.94
N ASN A 270 10.38 -15.05 17.00
CA ASN A 270 10.60 -13.64 17.32
C ASN A 270 12.09 -13.38 17.61
N PRO A 271 12.81 -12.63 16.78
CA PRO A 271 14.25 -12.43 16.96
C PRO A 271 14.61 -11.55 18.16
N GLN A 272 13.63 -10.87 18.76
CA GLN A 272 13.82 -10.03 19.95
C GLN A 272 13.61 -10.82 21.26
N LYS A 273 13.28 -12.10 21.18
CA LYS A 273 13.04 -12.96 22.36
C LYS A 273 13.94 -14.19 22.33
N PRO A 274 14.52 -14.61 23.47
CA PRO A 274 15.38 -15.81 23.53
C PRO A 274 14.71 -17.05 22.95
N LYS A 275 13.42 -17.25 23.21
CA LYS A 275 12.63 -18.38 22.69
C LYS A 275 12.58 -18.41 21.14
N GLY A 276 12.67 -17.24 20.48
CA GLY A 276 12.69 -17.15 19.02
C GLY A 276 14.09 -17.31 18.42
N VAL A 277 15.15 -16.95 19.18
CA VAL A 277 16.54 -17.03 18.71
C VAL A 277 17.10 -18.44 18.83
N ILE A 278 16.98 -19.08 20.02
CA ILE A 278 17.55 -20.39 20.32
C ILE A 278 16.50 -21.48 20.54
N GLY A 279 15.22 -21.15 20.57
CA GLY A 279 14.10 -22.07 20.80
C GLY A 279 13.25 -22.33 19.56
N HIS A 280 12.11 -22.98 19.81
CA HIS A 280 11.15 -23.34 18.76
C HIS A 280 10.26 -22.17 18.30
N GLY A 281 10.26 -21.02 18.98
CA GLY A 281 9.36 -19.92 18.70
C GLY A 281 7.91 -20.17 19.17
N THR A 282 6.96 -19.40 18.66
CA THR A 282 5.53 -19.47 19.02
C THR A 282 4.71 -20.01 17.85
N ALA A 283 3.97 -21.10 18.06
CA ALA A 283 2.97 -21.57 17.10
C ALA A 283 1.79 -20.56 17.09
N LEU A 284 1.38 -20.12 15.90
CA LEU A 284 0.36 -19.08 15.77
C LEU A 284 -1.01 -19.66 15.44
N SER A 285 -1.18 -20.28 14.30
CA SER A 285 -2.49 -20.81 13.87
C SER A 285 -2.89 -22.04 14.69
N ASP A 286 -4.08 -22.02 15.27
CA ASP A 286 -4.71 -23.15 15.94
C ASP A 286 -5.49 -24.03 14.96
N LEU A 287 -6.10 -23.40 13.95
CA LEU A 287 -6.82 -24.08 12.88
C LEU A 287 -6.41 -23.49 11.53
N HIS A 288 -6.05 -24.35 10.57
CA HIS A 288 -5.81 -23.97 9.19
C HIS A 288 -6.86 -24.58 8.25
N LEU A 289 -7.53 -23.74 7.48
CA LEU A 289 -8.50 -24.13 6.47
C LEU A 289 -7.86 -23.94 5.09
N PRO A 290 -7.45 -25.03 4.39
CA PRO A 290 -6.84 -24.97 3.06
C PRO A 290 -7.91 -24.75 1.99
N ILE A 291 -8.40 -23.53 1.90
CA ILE A 291 -9.53 -23.18 1.04
C ILE A 291 -9.14 -23.17 -0.45
N ARG A 292 -10.05 -23.56 -1.33
CA ARG A 292 -9.91 -23.33 -2.76
C ARG A 292 -10.00 -21.84 -3.08
N LEU A 293 -9.26 -21.40 -4.12
CA LEU A 293 -9.35 -20.03 -4.60
C LEU A 293 -10.81 -19.65 -4.88
N ASN A 294 -11.21 -18.48 -4.39
CA ASN A 294 -12.57 -17.94 -4.50
C ASN A 294 -13.65 -18.73 -3.73
N GLY A 295 -13.28 -19.65 -2.84
CA GLY A 295 -14.20 -20.38 -1.98
C GLY A 295 -14.62 -19.62 -0.72
N ASP A 296 -14.00 -18.46 -0.46
CA ASP A 296 -14.18 -17.70 0.77
C ASP A 296 -15.63 -17.26 0.99
N LEU A 297 -16.32 -16.81 -0.07
CA LEU A 297 -17.72 -16.41 0.01
C LEU A 297 -18.60 -17.56 0.56
N ALA A 298 -18.45 -18.76 -0.01
CA ALA A 298 -19.21 -19.94 0.42
C ALA A 298 -18.85 -20.35 1.85
N LEU A 299 -17.58 -20.21 2.25
CA LEU A 299 -17.14 -20.50 3.63
C LEU A 299 -17.79 -19.55 4.63
N PHE A 300 -17.74 -18.23 4.41
CA PHE A 300 -18.31 -17.25 5.34
C PHE A 300 -19.83 -17.39 5.43
N GLN A 301 -20.52 -17.67 4.33
CA GLN A 301 -21.96 -18.01 4.34
C GLN A 301 -22.25 -19.29 5.14
N ALA A 302 -21.44 -20.33 4.98
CA ALA A 302 -21.60 -21.58 5.73
C ALA A 302 -21.36 -21.41 7.23
N LEU A 303 -20.36 -20.59 7.61
CA LEU A 303 -20.15 -20.19 9.01
C LEU A 303 -21.37 -19.46 9.56
N GLY A 304 -21.94 -18.50 8.81
CA GLY A 304 -23.17 -17.81 9.15
C GLY A 304 -24.37 -18.76 9.32
N SER A 305 -24.52 -19.73 8.42
CA SER A 305 -25.56 -20.76 8.51
C SER A 305 -25.49 -21.53 9.83
N LEU A 306 -24.29 -21.98 10.23
CA LEU A 306 -24.11 -22.72 11.49
C LEU A 306 -24.34 -21.84 12.71
N LEU A 307 -23.89 -20.59 12.72
CA LEU A 307 -24.13 -19.66 13.84
C LEU A 307 -25.63 -19.37 14.01
N VAL A 308 -26.38 -19.25 12.91
CA VAL A 308 -27.84 -19.10 12.92
C VAL A 308 -28.53 -20.39 13.40
N GLU A 309 -28.06 -21.57 12.93
CA GLU A 309 -28.60 -22.86 13.35
C GLU A 309 -28.45 -23.11 14.86
N TRP A 310 -27.29 -22.70 15.42
CA TRP A 310 -26.97 -22.88 16.85
C TRP A 310 -27.42 -21.74 17.74
N ASP A 311 -28.07 -20.74 17.19
CA ASP A 311 -28.42 -19.47 17.89
C ASP A 311 -27.24 -18.81 18.59
N ALA A 312 -26.06 -18.86 17.96
CA ALA A 312 -24.81 -18.27 18.44
C ALA A 312 -24.68 -16.80 17.97
N LEU A 313 -25.69 -16.00 18.30
CA LEU A 313 -25.91 -14.65 17.81
C LEU A 313 -25.99 -13.64 18.98
N ASP A 314 -25.62 -12.40 18.74
CA ASP A 314 -25.86 -11.30 19.66
C ASP A 314 -27.16 -10.57 19.29
N HIS A 315 -28.29 -11.09 19.78
CA HIS A 315 -29.63 -10.55 19.47
C HIS A 315 -29.81 -9.11 19.93
N GLY A 316 -29.16 -8.71 21.03
CA GLY A 316 -29.20 -7.31 21.51
C GLY A 316 -28.53 -6.38 20.51
N PHE A 317 -27.30 -6.72 20.08
CA PHE A 317 -26.58 -5.94 19.08
C PHE A 317 -27.31 -5.91 17.74
N ILE A 318 -27.85 -7.06 17.30
CA ILE A 318 -28.62 -7.15 16.06
C ILE A 318 -29.81 -6.22 16.08
N SER A 319 -30.59 -6.24 17.17
CA SER A 319 -31.79 -5.40 17.34
C SER A 319 -31.48 -3.91 17.37
N ASP A 320 -30.40 -3.52 18.08
CA ASP A 320 -30.14 -2.13 18.38
C ASP A 320 -29.31 -1.42 17.29
N TYR A 321 -28.46 -2.16 16.55
CA TYR A 321 -27.43 -1.58 15.68
C TYR A 321 -27.44 -2.09 14.24
N THR A 322 -28.32 -3.02 13.86
CA THR A 322 -28.29 -3.59 12.50
C THR A 322 -29.63 -3.49 11.78
N THR A 323 -29.58 -3.62 10.47
CA THR A 323 -30.74 -3.76 9.58
C THR A 323 -30.51 -4.92 8.61
N GLY A 324 -31.61 -5.51 8.05
CA GLY A 324 -31.51 -6.58 7.04
C GLY A 324 -31.15 -7.95 7.60
N PHE A 325 -31.18 -8.16 8.92
CA PHE A 325 -30.79 -9.43 9.53
C PHE A 325 -31.67 -10.60 9.11
N GLU A 326 -32.99 -10.43 9.00
CA GLU A 326 -33.90 -11.53 8.65
C GLU A 326 -33.71 -11.99 7.20
N GLU A 327 -33.42 -11.08 6.26
CA GLU A 327 -33.09 -11.39 4.87
C GLU A 327 -31.79 -12.18 4.80
N TRP A 328 -30.75 -11.73 5.48
CA TRP A 328 -29.46 -12.44 5.54
C TRP A 328 -29.62 -13.83 6.18
N LYS A 329 -30.35 -13.94 7.28
CA LYS A 329 -30.64 -15.20 7.98
C LYS A 329 -31.36 -16.19 7.06
N GLN A 330 -32.33 -15.74 6.27
CA GLN A 330 -33.03 -16.62 5.29
C GLN A 330 -32.06 -17.06 4.18
N HIS A 331 -31.21 -16.16 3.70
CA HIS A 331 -30.21 -16.47 2.70
C HIS A 331 -29.24 -17.56 3.17
N VAL A 332 -28.62 -17.44 4.35
CA VAL A 332 -27.66 -18.44 4.84
C VAL A 332 -28.30 -19.76 5.28
N LYS A 333 -29.59 -19.80 5.66
CA LYS A 333 -30.31 -21.02 5.94
C LYS A 333 -30.59 -21.89 4.70
N GLY A 334 -30.66 -21.27 3.52
CA GLY A 334 -30.94 -21.95 2.26
C GLY A 334 -29.72 -22.56 1.57
N LEU A 335 -28.55 -22.62 2.21
CA LEU A 335 -27.33 -23.12 1.57
C LEU A 335 -27.36 -24.61 1.25
N ASN A 336 -26.85 -24.93 0.06
CA ASN A 336 -26.59 -26.32 -0.36
C ASN A 336 -25.16 -26.71 0.12
N TRP A 337 -25.08 -27.62 1.07
CA TRP A 337 -23.80 -28.06 1.66
C TRP A 337 -22.88 -28.79 0.69
N ASP A 338 -23.44 -29.47 -0.34
CA ASP A 338 -22.62 -30.10 -1.38
C ASP A 338 -21.93 -29.04 -2.24
N GLU A 339 -22.64 -27.97 -2.59
CA GLU A 339 -22.06 -26.81 -3.30
C GLU A 339 -21.01 -26.06 -2.44
N VAL A 340 -21.27 -25.91 -1.14
CA VAL A 340 -20.29 -25.36 -0.19
C VAL A 340 -19.02 -26.21 -0.19
N GLY A 341 -19.11 -27.53 -0.05
CA GLY A 341 -17.98 -28.45 -0.10
C GLY A 341 -17.19 -28.37 -1.42
N GLN A 342 -17.90 -28.31 -2.56
CA GLN A 342 -17.31 -28.18 -3.89
C GLN A 342 -16.58 -26.84 -4.05
N SER A 343 -17.18 -25.74 -3.62
CA SER A 343 -16.63 -24.38 -3.74
C SER A 343 -15.42 -24.16 -2.83
N THR A 344 -15.52 -24.59 -1.58
CA THR A 344 -14.47 -24.37 -0.57
C THR A 344 -13.35 -25.41 -0.64
N GLY A 345 -13.65 -26.64 -1.07
CA GLY A 345 -12.75 -27.79 -0.94
C GLY A 345 -12.61 -28.30 0.49
N LEU A 346 -13.40 -27.79 1.44
CA LEU A 346 -13.39 -28.15 2.86
C LEU A 346 -14.46 -29.20 3.16
N THR A 347 -14.19 -30.04 4.15
CA THR A 347 -15.22 -30.93 4.71
C THR A 347 -16.15 -30.14 5.62
N ARG A 348 -17.37 -30.63 5.82
CA ARG A 348 -18.33 -30.04 6.76
C ARG A 348 -17.74 -29.97 8.18
N ASP A 349 -17.00 -30.99 8.61
CA ASP A 349 -16.40 -31.04 9.95
C ASP A 349 -15.36 -29.93 10.15
N GLN A 350 -14.55 -29.61 9.14
CA GLN A 350 -13.60 -28.48 9.20
C GLN A 350 -14.33 -27.14 9.35
N ILE A 351 -15.43 -26.95 8.64
CA ILE A 351 -16.24 -25.73 8.74
C ILE A 351 -16.94 -25.67 10.11
N VAL A 352 -17.46 -26.79 10.62
CA VAL A 352 -18.05 -26.90 11.95
C VAL A 352 -17.02 -26.57 13.04
N GLU A 353 -15.77 -27.04 12.93
CA GLU A 353 -14.72 -26.71 13.87
C GLU A 353 -14.45 -25.20 13.94
N ALA A 354 -14.35 -24.53 12.78
CA ALA A 354 -14.21 -23.08 12.73
C ALA A 354 -15.42 -22.35 13.33
N ALA A 355 -16.64 -22.79 13.00
CA ALA A 355 -17.86 -22.21 13.56
C ALA A 355 -17.95 -22.38 15.09
N ARG A 356 -17.47 -23.52 15.64
CA ARG A 356 -17.38 -23.72 17.11
C ARG A 356 -16.39 -22.75 17.76
N MET A 357 -15.28 -22.43 17.10
CA MET A 357 -14.34 -21.44 17.61
C MET A 357 -14.97 -20.03 17.62
N LEU A 358 -15.74 -19.68 16.58
CA LEU A 358 -16.52 -18.43 16.53
C LEU A 358 -17.58 -18.37 17.63
N GLN A 359 -18.37 -19.45 17.80
CA GLN A 359 -19.38 -19.55 18.87
C GLN A 359 -18.79 -19.36 20.27
N ALA A 360 -17.58 -19.87 20.49
CA ALA A 360 -16.89 -19.78 21.80
C ALA A 360 -16.24 -18.42 22.09
N SER A 361 -16.20 -17.52 21.10
CA SER A 361 -15.55 -16.22 21.22
C SER A 361 -16.56 -15.08 21.32
N ASP A 362 -16.43 -14.26 22.37
CA ASP A 362 -17.16 -13.00 22.54
C ASP A 362 -16.38 -11.78 22.00
N ARG A 363 -15.12 -11.97 21.56
CA ARG A 363 -14.24 -10.93 21.03
C ARG A 363 -13.42 -11.50 19.85
N THR A 364 -13.92 -11.28 18.64
CA THR A 364 -13.28 -11.75 17.42
C THR A 364 -12.83 -10.59 16.56
N VAL A 365 -11.55 -10.62 16.13
CA VAL A 365 -11.02 -9.72 15.11
C VAL A 365 -10.91 -10.48 13.79
N PHE A 366 -11.53 -9.94 12.75
CA PHE A 366 -11.44 -10.48 11.38
C PHE A 366 -10.41 -9.69 10.59
N CYS A 367 -9.33 -10.35 10.18
CA CYS A 367 -8.25 -9.80 9.37
C CYS A 367 -8.30 -10.37 7.95
N TRP A 368 -8.08 -9.52 6.94
CA TRP A 368 -7.93 -9.98 5.57
C TRP A 368 -7.00 -9.08 4.76
N ALA A 369 -6.48 -9.64 3.66
CA ALA A 369 -5.71 -8.91 2.68
C ALA A 369 -6.14 -9.27 1.26
N MET A 370 -5.23 -9.16 0.29
CA MET A 370 -5.54 -9.25 -1.14
C MET A 370 -6.09 -10.62 -1.58
N GLY A 371 -5.90 -11.68 -0.81
CA GLY A 371 -6.52 -12.98 -1.08
C GLY A 371 -8.05 -12.96 -1.08
N LEU A 372 -8.69 -11.98 -0.41
CA LEU A 372 -10.14 -11.76 -0.49
C LEU A 372 -10.51 -10.70 -1.53
N THR A 373 -9.69 -9.66 -1.68
CA THR A 373 -10.04 -8.50 -2.51
C THR A 373 -9.84 -8.73 -4.00
N GLN A 374 -8.96 -9.66 -4.40
CA GLN A 374 -8.55 -9.90 -5.79
C GLN A 374 -9.43 -10.92 -6.52
N HIS A 375 -10.69 -11.02 -6.13
CA HIS A 375 -11.69 -11.88 -6.75
C HIS A 375 -12.85 -11.07 -7.34
N ARG A 376 -13.49 -11.61 -8.39
CA ARG A 376 -14.65 -10.97 -9.03
C ARG A 376 -15.78 -10.68 -8.03
N ASN A 377 -15.95 -11.52 -7.02
CA ASN A 377 -16.96 -11.40 -5.96
C ASN A 377 -16.37 -10.89 -4.63
N GLY A 378 -15.22 -10.21 -4.67
CA GLY A 378 -14.53 -9.72 -3.46
C GLY A 378 -15.41 -8.84 -2.56
N VAL A 379 -16.22 -7.94 -3.15
CA VAL A 379 -17.18 -7.11 -2.39
C VAL A 379 -18.17 -7.98 -1.62
N ALA A 380 -18.80 -8.96 -2.28
CA ALA A 380 -19.76 -9.86 -1.64
C ALA A 380 -19.10 -10.70 -0.53
N THR A 381 -17.88 -11.21 -0.76
CA THR A 381 -17.11 -11.96 0.23
C THR A 381 -16.86 -11.14 1.50
N ILE A 382 -16.41 -9.88 1.34
CA ILE A 382 -16.10 -9.01 2.47
C ILE A 382 -17.39 -8.62 3.22
N LYS A 383 -18.50 -8.42 2.51
CA LYS A 383 -19.82 -8.20 3.15
C LYS A 383 -20.22 -9.38 4.03
N GLU A 384 -19.94 -10.61 3.63
CA GLU A 384 -20.22 -11.78 4.48
C GLU A 384 -19.33 -11.84 5.73
N VAL A 385 -18.07 -11.40 5.64
CA VAL A 385 -17.22 -11.22 6.83
C VAL A 385 -17.84 -10.19 7.77
N VAL A 386 -18.35 -9.08 7.24
CA VAL A 386 -19.01 -8.03 8.02
C VAL A 386 -20.31 -8.55 8.64
N ASN A 387 -21.11 -9.29 7.90
CA ASN A 387 -22.36 -9.91 8.39
C ASN A 387 -22.09 -10.82 9.60
N LEU A 388 -21.02 -11.65 9.55
CA LEU A 388 -20.62 -12.47 10.70
C LEU A 388 -20.24 -11.62 11.92
N ALA A 389 -19.45 -10.56 11.69
CA ALA A 389 -19.04 -9.66 12.78
C ALA A 389 -20.23 -8.96 13.41
N LEU A 390 -21.18 -8.46 12.60
CA LEU A 390 -22.41 -7.82 13.07
C LEU A 390 -23.33 -8.81 13.81
N ALA A 391 -23.52 -10.03 13.24
CA ALA A 391 -24.39 -11.05 13.84
C ALA A 391 -23.92 -11.51 15.25
N GLN A 392 -22.62 -11.43 15.50
CA GLN A 392 -22.03 -11.76 16.81
C GLN A 392 -21.69 -10.53 17.67
N GLY A 393 -22.09 -9.31 17.27
CA GLY A 393 -21.76 -8.08 17.98
C GLY A 393 -20.26 -7.83 18.10
N ASN A 394 -19.46 -8.24 17.13
CA ASN A 394 -17.99 -8.11 17.13
C ASN A 394 -17.52 -6.82 16.45
N ILE A 395 -18.22 -5.71 16.69
CA ILE A 395 -17.82 -4.37 16.24
C ILE A 395 -18.12 -3.38 17.37
N GLY A 396 -17.23 -2.39 17.59
CA GLY A 396 -17.44 -1.31 18.55
C GLY A 396 -17.21 -1.69 20.01
N LYS A 397 -16.54 -2.80 20.27
CA LYS A 397 -16.12 -3.22 21.62
C LYS A 397 -14.64 -3.63 21.65
N PRO A 398 -13.93 -3.47 22.79
CA PRO A 398 -12.52 -3.83 22.89
C PRO A 398 -12.24 -5.30 22.52
N GLY A 399 -11.23 -5.51 21.71
CA GLY A 399 -10.79 -6.84 21.29
C GLY A 399 -11.62 -7.46 20.17
N ALA A 400 -12.48 -6.70 19.49
CA ALA A 400 -13.34 -7.21 18.42
C ALA A 400 -13.51 -6.19 17.29
N GLY A 401 -13.55 -6.66 16.06
CA GLY A 401 -13.83 -5.83 14.89
C GLY A 401 -13.23 -6.33 13.59
N LEU A 402 -13.10 -5.40 12.66
CA LEU A 402 -12.69 -5.62 11.28
C LEU A 402 -11.33 -4.97 11.03
N LEU A 403 -10.38 -5.72 10.47
CA LEU A 403 -9.04 -5.26 10.16
C LEU A 403 -8.65 -5.63 8.73
N PRO A 404 -9.01 -4.81 7.74
CA PRO A 404 -8.40 -4.89 6.42
C PRO A 404 -6.94 -4.48 6.51
N VAL A 405 -6.02 -5.42 6.31
CA VAL A 405 -4.58 -5.16 6.46
C VAL A 405 -4.04 -4.63 5.13
N ARG A 406 -3.84 -3.31 5.08
CA ARG A 406 -3.40 -2.59 3.88
C ARG A 406 -1.94 -2.92 3.54
N GLY A 407 -1.64 -2.99 2.23
CA GLY A 407 -0.31 -3.32 1.74
C GLY A 407 0.68 -2.17 1.83
N HIS A 408 0.41 -1.06 1.14
CA HIS A 408 1.32 0.09 1.08
C HIS A 408 1.18 1.00 2.30
N SER A 409 2.30 1.58 2.71
CA SER A 409 2.45 2.30 3.99
C SER A 409 1.52 3.51 4.18
N ASN A 410 0.98 4.10 3.11
CA ASN A 410 0.04 5.23 3.17
C ASN A 410 -1.14 5.10 2.19
N VAL A 411 -1.43 3.91 1.68
CA VAL A 411 -2.54 3.73 0.73
C VAL A 411 -3.91 4.14 1.32
N GLN A 412 -4.05 4.08 2.64
CA GLN A 412 -5.25 4.55 3.33
C GLN A 412 -5.27 6.07 3.46
N GLY A 413 -4.12 6.68 3.78
CA GLY A 413 -3.96 8.12 3.86
C GLY A 413 -4.19 8.82 2.51
N ASP A 414 -3.74 8.24 1.40
CA ASP A 414 -4.04 8.76 0.06
C ASP A 414 -5.56 8.96 -0.13
N ARG A 415 -6.35 7.95 0.22
CA ARG A 415 -7.83 8.01 0.15
C ARG A 415 -8.41 9.02 1.14
N THR A 416 -7.87 9.12 2.35
CA THR A 416 -8.26 10.11 3.36
C THR A 416 -8.03 11.52 2.84
N MET A 417 -6.93 11.74 2.13
CA MET A 417 -6.57 13.03 1.55
C MET A 417 -7.31 13.36 0.24
N GLY A 418 -8.13 12.44 -0.26
CA GLY A 418 -8.98 12.68 -1.43
C GLY A 418 -8.42 12.19 -2.76
N ILE A 419 -7.38 11.35 -2.78
CA ILE A 419 -6.97 10.63 -3.99
C ILE A 419 -8.02 9.57 -4.29
N TRP A 420 -8.95 9.89 -5.14
CA TRP A 420 -10.01 9.00 -5.61
C TRP A 420 -10.70 9.57 -6.85
N GLU A 421 -10.94 8.74 -7.82
CA GLU A 421 -11.61 9.09 -9.08
C GLU A 421 -13.13 9.30 -8.94
N ARG A 422 -13.70 8.87 -7.80
CA ARG A 422 -15.15 8.99 -7.49
C ARG A 422 -15.37 9.72 -6.16
N PRO A 423 -14.94 11.00 -6.06
CA PRO A 423 -15.03 11.72 -4.80
C PRO A 423 -16.49 11.93 -4.38
N ALA A 424 -16.73 11.89 -3.07
CA ALA A 424 -18.04 12.21 -2.52
C ALA A 424 -18.40 13.69 -2.79
N ALA A 425 -19.68 13.96 -3.08
CA ALA A 425 -20.15 15.33 -3.33
C ALA A 425 -19.81 16.27 -2.17
N SER A 426 -19.95 15.81 -0.91
CA SER A 426 -19.62 16.58 0.29
C SER A 426 -18.14 16.99 0.36
N PHE A 427 -17.21 16.13 -0.13
CA PHE A 427 -15.80 16.46 -0.22
C PHE A 427 -15.54 17.55 -1.27
N LEU A 428 -16.17 17.46 -2.43
CA LEU A 428 -16.06 18.48 -3.48
C LEU A 428 -16.67 19.82 -3.04
N ASP A 429 -17.79 19.79 -2.31
CA ASP A 429 -18.41 20.99 -1.73
C ASP A 429 -17.49 21.65 -0.68
N ALA A 430 -16.78 20.84 0.13
CA ALA A 430 -15.79 21.35 1.06
C ALA A 430 -14.60 22.00 0.36
N LEU A 431 -14.07 21.39 -0.72
CA LEU A 431 -13.02 21.99 -1.55
C LEU A 431 -13.46 23.31 -2.18
N GLN A 432 -14.68 23.36 -2.73
CA GLN A 432 -15.24 24.58 -3.32
C GLN A 432 -15.35 25.69 -2.27
N LYS A 433 -15.83 25.37 -1.09
CA LYS A 433 -15.98 26.32 0.02
C LYS A 433 -14.63 26.86 0.51
N GLU A 434 -13.64 25.98 0.66
CA GLU A 434 -12.33 26.34 1.23
C GLU A 434 -11.45 27.09 0.22
N PHE A 435 -11.39 26.63 -1.03
CA PHE A 435 -10.46 27.13 -2.03
C PHE A 435 -11.11 28.02 -3.09
N GLY A 436 -12.43 28.19 -3.08
CA GLY A 436 -13.15 29.16 -3.95
C GLY A 436 -13.23 28.79 -5.42
N PHE A 437 -12.94 27.54 -5.83
CA PHE A 437 -13.12 27.06 -7.20
C PHE A 437 -14.20 25.97 -7.27
N ASP A 438 -14.79 25.79 -8.45
CA ASP A 438 -15.77 24.72 -8.69
C ASP A 438 -15.05 23.46 -9.20
N PRO A 439 -14.87 22.41 -8.36
CA PRO A 439 -14.21 21.19 -8.77
C PRO A 439 -15.09 20.36 -9.71
N PRO A 440 -14.50 19.55 -10.62
CA PRO A 440 -15.26 18.67 -11.50
C PRO A 440 -16.13 17.69 -10.71
N ARG A 441 -17.39 17.51 -11.14
CA ARG A 441 -18.39 16.67 -10.46
C ARG A 441 -18.53 15.29 -11.06
N GLU A 442 -18.12 15.11 -12.32
CA GLU A 442 -18.13 13.82 -12.99
C GLU A 442 -17.03 12.91 -12.45
N ASN A 443 -17.29 11.60 -12.45
CA ASN A 443 -16.29 10.61 -12.06
C ASN A 443 -15.13 10.58 -13.06
N GLY A 444 -13.92 10.44 -12.56
CA GLY A 444 -12.73 10.24 -13.38
C GLY A 444 -12.47 8.75 -13.70
N HIS A 445 -11.30 8.49 -14.26
CA HIS A 445 -10.83 7.15 -14.59
C HIS A 445 -10.16 6.49 -13.39
N ASP A 446 -10.53 5.24 -13.10
CA ASP A 446 -9.74 4.34 -12.26
C ASP A 446 -8.49 3.84 -13.03
N VAL A 447 -7.68 2.94 -12.43
CA VAL A 447 -6.47 2.40 -13.07
C VAL A 447 -6.78 1.69 -14.39
N VAL A 448 -7.81 0.87 -14.44
CA VAL A 448 -8.17 0.09 -15.64
C VAL A 448 -8.71 1.01 -16.73
N ASP A 449 -9.57 1.96 -16.37
CA ASP A 449 -10.14 2.92 -17.31
C ASP A 449 -9.07 3.92 -17.82
N SER A 450 -8.09 4.28 -16.98
CA SER A 450 -6.92 5.07 -17.39
C SER A 450 -6.07 4.34 -18.43
N ILE A 451 -5.80 3.04 -18.23
CA ILE A 451 -5.06 2.21 -19.21
C ILE A 451 -5.84 2.10 -20.52
N ARG A 452 -7.14 1.87 -20.46
CA ARG A 452 -8.02 1.84 -21.64
C ARG A 452 -8.03 3.17 -22.36
N ALA A 453 -8.13 4.29 -21.63
CA ALA A 453 -8.14 5.63 -22.19
C ALA A 453 -6.82 5.97 -22.90
N MET A 454 -5.67 5.62 -22.31
CA MET A 454 -4.36 5.76 -22.95
C MET A 454 -4.24 4.86 -24.20
N ARG A 455 -4.64 3.59 -24.10
CA ARG A 455 -4.63 2.64 -25.24
C ARG A 455 -5.45 3.16 -26.43
N ASP A 456 -6.60 3.76 -26.14
CA ASP A 456 -7.55 4.26 -27.13
C ASP A 456 -7.23 5.70 -27.61
N GLY A 457 -6.11 6.30 -27.12
CA GLY A 457 -5.66 7.64 -27.49
C GLY A 457 -6.51 8.79 -26.91
N ARG A 458 -7.37 8.52 -25.94
CA ARG A 458 -8.18 9.53 -25.23
C ARG A 458 -7.41 10.23 -24.10
N VAL A 459 -6.40 9.58 -23.56
CA VAL A 459 -5.46 10.15 -22.60
C VAL A 459 -4.08 10.17 -23.25
N SER A 460 -3.47 11.33 -23.31
CA SER A 460 -2.17 11.59 -23.93
C SER A 460 -1.07 11.98 -22.95
N ILE A 461 -1.41 12.29 -21.68
CA ILE A 461 -0.46 12.66 -20.64
C ILE A 461 -0.65 11.73 -19.43
N PHE A 462 0.43 11.11 -18.97
CA PHE A 462 0.49 10.34 -17.74
C PHE A 462 1.45 10.99 -16.75
N VAL A 463 0.98 11.26 -15.53
CA VAL A 463 1.80 11.73 -14.42
C VAL A 463 1.70 10.73 -13.27
N GLY A 464 2.82 10.10 -12.90
CA GLY A 464 2.89 9.12 -11.81
C GLY A 464 3.63 9.66 -10.60
N LEU A 465 2.97 9.68 -9.45
CA LEU A 465 3.57 9.98 -8.14
C LEU A 465 3.97 8.68 -7.46
N GLY A 466 5.25 8.32 -7.56
CA GLY A 466 5.81 7.09 -7.01
C GLY A 466 5.34 5.80 -7.69
N GLY A 467 5.76 4.67 -7.15
CA GLY A 467 5.38 3.34 -7.60
C GLY A 467 6.09 2.85 -8.86
N ASN A 468 5.72 1.64 -9.27
CA ASN A 468 6.09 1.02 -10.53
C ASN A 468 4.80 0.63 -11.27
N PHE A 469 4.14 1.62 -11.87
CA PHE A 469 2.82 1.49 -12.49
C PHE A 469 2.78 0.33 -13.49
N VAL A 470 3.79 0.21 -14.35
CA VAL A 470 3.86 -0.82 -15.38
C VAL A 470 3.80 -2.25 -14.82
N GLN A 471 4.52 -2.50 -13.73
CA GLN A 471 4.58 -3.85 -13.12
C GLN A 471 3.48 -4.09 -12.08
N ALA A 472 2.90 -3.01 -11.54
CA ALA A 472 1.86 -3.11 -10.52
C ALA A 472 0.46 -3.31 -11.12
N THR A 473 0.25 -2.91 -12.37
CA THR A 473 -1.07 -2.99 -13.02
C THR A 473 -1.30 -4.32 -13.71
N PRO A 474 -2.56 -4.76 -13.86
CA PRO A 474 -2.89 -5.97 -14.60
C PRO A 474 -2.59 -5.79 -16.10
N ASP A 475 -2.31 -6.91 -16.79
CA ASP A 475 -2.03 -6.97 -18.21
C ASP A 475 -0.88 -6.04 -18.63
N THR A 476 0.34 -6.44 -18.25
CA THR A 476 1.56 -5.66 -18.43
C THR A 476 1.79 -5.24 -19.89
N ASP A 477 1.51 -6.13 -20.85
CA ASP A 477 1.72 -5.85 -22.29
C ASP A 477 0.76 -4.75 -22.78
N VAL A 478 -0.51 -4.79 -22.37
CA VAL A 478 -1.49 -3.75 -22.69
C VAL A 478 -1.10 -2.43 -22.03
N THR A 479 -0.68 -2.46 -20.77
CA THR A 479 -0.23 -1.27 -20.04
C THR A 479 1.00 -0.63 -20.68
N MET A 480 2.01 -1.43 -21.03
CA MET A 480 3.20 -0.93 -21.71
C MET A 480 2.88 -0.28 -23.06
N LYS A 481 2.02 -0.92 -23.86
CA LYS A 481 1.58 -0.38 -25.15
C LYS A 481 0.79 0.92 -24.97
N ALA A 482 -0.08 0.99 -23.98
CA ALA A 482 -0.87 2.17 -23.67
C ALA A 482 0.02 3.37 -23.29
N LEU A 483 0.97 3.18 -22.37
CA LEU A 483 1.92 4.23 -21.98
C LEU A 483 2.81 4.70 -23.12
N ARG A 484 3.35 3.77 -23.95
CA ARG A 484 4.15 4.13 -25.13
C ARG A 484 3.37 4.94 -26.16
N GLY A 485 2.04 4.87 -26.16
CA GLY A 485 1.17 5.67 -27.02
C GLY A 485 0.91 7.07 -26.52
N THR A 486 1.36 7.46 -25.33
CA THR A 486 1.17 8.79 -24.78
C THR A 486 2.17 9.80 -25.34
N ARG A 487 1.78 11.08 -25.35
CA ARG A 487 2.65 12.19 -25.75
C ARG A 487 3.69 12.52 -24.67
N LEU A 488 3.28 12.44 -23.39
CA LEU A 488 4.15 12.72 -22.24
C LEU A 488 3.93 11.70 -21.12
N THR A 489 5.03 11.17 -20.60
CA THR A 489 5.07 10.46 -19.31
C THR A 489 5.94 11.22 -18.31
N VAL A 490 5.44 11.45 -17.10
CA VAL A 490 6.15 12.08 -15.99
C VAL A 490 6.18 11.10 -14.82
N GLN A 491 7.36 10.79 -14.29
CA GLN A 491 7.55 9.90 -13.15
C GLN A 491 8.23 10.66 -12.01
N ILE A 492 7.51 10.89 -10.90
CA ILE A 492 8.08 11.45 -9.66
C ILE A 492 8.52 10.27 -8.82
N SER A 493 9.84 10.08 -8.61
CA SER A 493 10.36 8.82 -8.09
C SER A 493 11.68 8.97 -7.34
N THR A 494 12.00 7.98 -6.51
CA THR A 494 13.26 7.92 -5.76
C THR A 494 14.33 7.07 -6.44
N LYS A 495 13.92 5.99 -7.14
CA LYS A 495 14.78 4.97 -7.77
C LYS A 495 14.24 4.56 -9.13
N LEU A 496 15.10 3.97 -9.96
CA LEU A 496 14.68 3.39 -11.23
C LEU A 496 13.77 2.17 -11.03
N ASN A 497 12.82 2.04 -11.94
CA ASN A 497 11.99 0.87 -12.16
C ASN A 497 11.49 0.84 -13.62
N ARG A 498 10.73 -0.17 -14.00
CA ARG A 498 10.25 -0.35 -15.39
C ARG A 498 9.43 0.82 -15.92
N SER A 499 8.69 1.50 -15.08
CA SER A 499 7.84 2.63 -15.51
C SER A 499 8.63 3.79 -16.11
N HIS A 500 9.91 3.95 -15.75
CA HIS A 500 10.79 4.95 -16.33
C HIS A 500 11.27 4.61 -17.75
N LEU A 501 11.15 3.35 -18.16
CA LEU A 501 11.65 2.83 -19.43
C LEU A 501 10.53 2.67 -20.47
N VAL A 502 9.29 2.65 -20.01
CA VAL A 502 8.09 2.62 -20.85
C VAL A 502 7.63 4.06 -21.09
N CYS A 503 8.32 4.72 -22.01
CA CYS A 503 8.20 6.14 -22.28
C CYS A 503 7.12 6.45 -23.32
N GLY A 504 6.41 7.55 -23.12
CA GLY A 504 5.72 8.26 -24.18
C GLY A 504 6.71 8.91 -25.17
N ASP A 505 6.23 9.75 -26.09
CA ASP A 505 7.08 10.48 -27.02
C ASP A 505 8.14 11.30 -26.27
N THR A 506 7.73 12.02 -25.25
CA THR A 506 8.62 12.66 -24.26
C THR A 506 8.41 12.01 -22.90
N ALA A 507 9.51 11.82 -22.15
CA ALA A 507 9.46 11.28 -20.80
C ALA A 507 10.31 12.09 -19.84
N LEU A 508 9.78 12.33 -18.64
CA LEU A 508 10.46 13.03 -17.55
C LEU A 508 10.59 12.11 -16.33
N ILE A 509 11.76 12.17 -15.69
CA ILE A 509 12.00 11.60 -14.36
C ILE A 509 12.30 12.77 -13.42
N LEU A 510 11.46 12.94 -12.41
CA LEU A 510 11.59 13.99 -11.40
C LEU A 510 11.99 13.35 -10.07
N PRO A 511 13.25 13.49 -9.63
CA PRO A 511 13.73 12.81 -8.44
C PRO A 511 13.25 13.49 -7.17
N THR A 512 12.69 12.69 -6.25
CA THR A 512 12.18 13.20 -4.97
C THR A 512 12.98 12.70 -3.78
N LYS A 513 12.89 13.44 -2.66
CA LYS A 513 13.41 13.02 -1.36
C LYS A 513 12.65 11.78 -0.88
N GLY A 514 13.36 10.89 -0.19
CA GLY A 514 12.76 9.73 0.49
C GLY A 514 12.40 10.05 1.94
N ARG A 515 11.65 9.16 2.59
CA ARG A 515 11.28 9.29 4.02
C ARG A 515 12.47 9.29 4.96
N THR A 516 13.59 8.69 4.56
CA THR A 516 14.84 8.66 5.33
C THR A 516 15.60 10.00 5.30
N GLU A 517 15.19 10.94 4.45
CA GLU A 517 15.91 12.20 4.19
C GLU A 517 15.19 13.38 4.84
N LYS A 518 15.99 14.35 5.28
CA LYS A 518 15.47 15.62 5.79
C LYS A 518 14.84 16.44 4.68
N ASP A 519 13.72 17.07 4.97
CA ASP A 519 13.21 18.17 4.18
C ASP A 519 13.31 19.47 4.98
N ILE A 520 14.10 20.41 4.47
CA ILE A 520 14.29 21.73 5.09
C ILE A 520 13.67 22.75 4.14
N GLN A 521 12.65 23.44 4.62
CA GLN A 521 11.93 24.50 3.94
C GLN A 521 12.15 25.85 4.64
N ALA A 522 11.49 26.91 4.19
CA ALA A 522 11.66 28.23 4.76
C ALA A 522 11.34 28.32 6.26
N SER A 523 10.33 27.56 6.70
CA SER A 523 9.91 27.45 8.12
C SER A 523 10.80 26.52 8.96
N GLY A 524 11.72 25.78 8.35
CA GLY A 524 12.61 24.82 9.02
C GLY A 524 12.47 23.40 8.54
N ALA A 525 12.77 22.44 9.43
CA ALA A 525 12.66 21.01 9.14
C ALA A 525 11.18 20.58 9.13
N GLN A 526 10.76 19.99 8.01
CA GLN A 526 9.38 19.54 7.81
C GLN A 526 9.17 18.11 8.33
N TYR A 527 7.93 17.85 8.74
CA TYR A 527 7.39 16.51 8.94
C TYR A 527 6.44 16.20 7.79
N ILE A 528 6.36 14.94 7.44
CA ILE A 528 5.26 14.40 6.65
C ILE A 528 4.43 13.48 7.54
N SER A 529 3.20 13.20 7.13
CA SER A 529 2.35 12.26 7.84
C SER A 529 1.91 11.10 6.95
N VAL A 530 1.59 9.98 7.58
CA VAL A 530 1.07 8.76 6.94
C VAL A 530 -0.01 8.15 7.82
N GLU A 531 -0.99 7.45 7.20
CA GLU A 531 -2.08 6.76 7.89
C GLU A 531 -1.94 5.25 7.73
N ASP A 532 -1.91 4.52 8.84
CA ASP A 532 -1.77 3.07 8.86
C ASP A 532 -3.10 2.31 8.71
N SER A 533 -3.06 0.96 8.78
CA SER A 533 -4.23 0.10 8.59
C SER A 533 -5.29 0.22 9.69
N VAL A 534 -4.96 0.77 10.86
CA VAL A 534 -5.89 1.00 11.98
C VAL A 534 -6.29 2.47 12.13
N CYS A 535 -6.08 3.27 11.08
CA CYS A 535 -6.42 4.70 11.02
C CYS A 535 -5.58 5.61 11.93
N SER A 536 -4.45 5.14 12.46
CA SER A 536 -3.54 5.99 13.20
C SER A 536 -2.68 6.81 12.24
N VAL A 537 -2.54 8.11 12.53
CA VAL A 537 -1.71 9.02 11.74
C VAL A 537 -0.39 9.23 12.47
N HIS A 538 0.71 9.00 11.76
CA HIS A 538 2.07 9.09 12.28
C HIS A 538 2.82 10.25 11.63
N ALA A 539 3.52 11.06 12.44
CA ALA A 539 4.49 12.03 11.95
C ALA A 539 5.80 11.32 11.59
N SER A 540 6.40 11.69 10.47
CA SER A 540 7.59 11.05 9.91
C SER A 540 8.62 12.09 9.49
N ARG A 541 9.88 11.94 9.96
CA ARG A 541 11.00 12.83 9.63
C ARG A 541 12.31 12.07 9.54
N GLY A 542 12.89 12.02 8.35
CA GLY A 542 14.17 11.34 8.10
C GLY A 542 15.37 12.03 8.76
N PRO A 543 16.36 11.25 9.22
CA PRO A 543 17.57 11.81 9.85
C PRO A 543 18.69 12.15 8.87
N LEU A 544 18.59 11.76 7.59
CA LEU A 544 19.70 11.82 6.63
C LEU A 544 19.65 13.09 5.78
N GLU A 545 20.81 13.55 5.36
CA GLU A 545 20.90 14.54 4.31
C GLU A 545 20.43 13.95 2.98
N PRO A 546 19.76 14.73 2.11
CA PRO A 546 19.31 14.27 0.80
C PRO A 546 20.42 13.62 -0.03
N ALA A 547 20.05 12.61 -0.82
CA ALA A 547 21.00 11.87 -1.67
C ALA A 547 21.69 12.75 -2.72
N SER A 548 21.08 13.88 -3.06
CA SER A 548 21.61 14.90 -3.96
C SER A 548 21.04 16.28 -3.58
N PRO A 549 21.80 17.37 -3.79
CA PRO A 549 21.28 18.73 -3.61
C PRO A 549 20.19 19.10 -4.63
N HIS A 550 20.03 18.32 -5.70
CA HIS A 550 19.03 18.55 -6.72
C HIS A 550 17.68 17.88 -6.41
N LEU A 551 17.56 17.15 -5.30
CA LEU A 551 16.28 16.55 -4.91
C LEU A 551 15.32 17.58 -4.33
N ARG A 552 14.05 17.47 -4.70
CA ARG A 552 12.95 18.23 -4.08
C ARG A 552 12.00 17.27 -3.35
N SER A 553 11.23 17.75 -2.39
CA SER A 553 10.16 16.95 -1.78
C SER A 553 9.00 16.76 -2.76
N GLU A 554 8.19 15.73 -2.55
CA GLU A 554 6.97 15.49 -3.34
C GLU A 554 6.07 16.72 -3.35
N VAL A 555 5.84 17.34 -2.18
CA VAL A 555 5.04 18.57 -2.05
C VAL A 555 5.65 19.71 -2.87
N SER A 556 6.96 19.93 -2.79
CA SER A 556 7.63 20.97 -3.57
C SER A 556 7.53 20.75 -5.09
N ILE A 557 7.63 19.50 -5.55
CA ILE A 557 7.48 19.18 -6.98
C ILE A 557 6.04 19.44 -7.44
N LEU A 558 5.05 18.94 -6.70
CA LEU A 558 3.64 19.04 -7.04
C LEU A 558 3.14 20.49 -7.02
N THR A 559 3.50 21.27 -6.00
CA THR A 559 3.16 22.70 -5.93
C THR A 559 3.82 23.51 -7.03
N SER A 560 5.07 23.17 -7.44
CA SER A 560 5.73 23.82 -8.56
C SER A 560 5.09 23.50 -9.90
N ILE A 561 4.65 22.26 -10.13
CA ILE A 561 3.84 21.88 -11.31
C ILE A 561 2.52 22.66 -11.31
N ALA A 562 1.84 22.74 -10.17
CA ALA A 562 0.58 23.46 -10.02
C ALA A 562 0.76 24.96 -10.28
N GLU A 563 1.77 25.61 -9.69
CA GLU A 563 2.10 27.01 -9.90
C GLU A 563 2.39 27.30 -11.38
N ALA A 564 3.20 26.45 -12.03
CA ALA A 564 3.54 26.61 -13.44
C ALA A 564 2.33 26.41 -14.39
N THR A 565 1.39 25.51 -14.04
CA THR A 565 0.23 25.17 -14.86
C THR A 565 -0.94 26.14 -14.67
N LEU A 566 -1.22 26.50 -13.42
CA LEU A 566 -2.42 27.26 -13.04
C LEU A 566 -2.11 28.72 -12.69
N GLY A 567 -0.87 29.05 -12.31
CA GLY A 567 -0.50 30.36 -11.83
C GLY A 567 -1.33 30.78 -10.61
N GLU A 568 -1.90 31.99 -10.65
CA GLU A 568 -2.80 32.50 -9.60
C GLU A 568 -4.29 32.14 -9.83
N ARG A 569 -4.56 31.26 -10.79
CA ARG A 569 -5.93 30.79 -11.05
C ARG A 569 -6.52 30.18 -9.77
N HIS A 570 -7.76 30.50 -9.49
CA HIS A 570 -8.51 30.08 -8.32
C HIS A 570 -8.03 30.67 -6.97
N GLY A 571 -7.07 31.60 -6.95
CA GLY A 571 -6.57 32.24 -5.73
C GLY A 571 -5.80 31.30 -4.78
N ILE A 572 -5.42 30.12 -5.25
CA ILE A 572 -4.65 29.14 -4.45
C ILE A 572 -3.18 29.57 -4.43
N ASN A 573 -2.65 29.75 -3.23
CA ASN A 573 -1.24 30.13 -3.03
C ASN A 573 -0.34 28.88 -2.97
N TRP A 574 0.01 28.34 -4.13
CA TRP A 574 0.86 27.14 -4.26
C TRP A 574 2.24 27.33 -3.64
N ARG A 575 2.77 28.55 -3.65
CA ARG A 575 4.07 28.87 -3.09
C ARG A 575 4.08 28.73 -1.56
N SER A 576 3.05 29.20 -0.87
CA SER A 576 2.98 29.04 0.58
C SER A 576 2.93 27.57 1.01
N MET A 577 2.20 26.74 0.26
CA MET A 577 2.16 25.28 0.50
C MET A 577 3.49 24.59 0.23
N ARG A 578 4.37 25.15 -0.63
CA ARG A 578 5.71 24.63 -0.87
C ARG A 578 6.68 25.00 0.25
N ASP A 579 6.57 26.21 0.74
CA ASP A 579 7.55 26.80 1.66
C ASP A 579 7.25 26.43 3.13
N ASP A 580 6.02 25.96 3.43
CA ASP A 580 5.58 25.58 4.76
C ASP A 580 4.44 24.52 4.70
N TYR A 581 4.68 23.26 5.17
CA TYR A 581 3.69 22.17 5.19
C TYR A 581 3.91 21.19 6.35
#